data_791938751fa6c3194fd1a6a8d68f2ed5
#
_entry.id   791938751fa6c3194fd1a6a8d68f2ed5
#
_cell.length_a   1.000
_cell.length_b   1.000
_cell.length_c   1.000
_cell.angle_alpha   90.00
_cell.angle_beta   90.00
_cell.angle_gamma   90.00
#
_symmetry.space_group_name_H-M   'P 1'
#
loop_
_entity.id
_entity.type
_entity.pdbx_description
1 polymer ?
#
loop_
_entity_poly.entity_id
_entity_poly.type
_entity_poly.pdbx_seq_one_letter_code
_entity_poly.pdbx_strand_id
1 'polypeptide(L)'
;MENKQGMSAVVTTLIIILLVIVALGIIWVVVKNVIQGGVEQVEWAEKCRPIEITAVKIEASGVNFDEYDVTLSRTGAGEETIGGVKLVFSDGTDYSNVTEFGIAIEQLQTRTGNTTIATGVTNATELQITPYFIDDLGEEHLCETRTEEF
;
A
#
# COMPACT_ATOMS: atom_id res chain seq x y z
N MET A 1 51.93 48.96 14.83
CA MET A 1 50.99 48.04 15.49
C MET A 1 49.76 47.81 14.63
N GLU A 2 49.92 47.33 13.42
CA GLU A 2 48.85 47.08 12.46
C GLU A 2 49.03 45.69 11.90
N ASN A 3 48.05 44.88 11.97
CA ASN A 3 47.81 43.62 11.25
C ASN A 3 47.27 42.46 12.06
N LYS A 4 47.00 42.62 13.35
CA LYS A 4 46.34 41.52 14.12
C LYS A 4 44.82 41.46 13.92
N GLN A 5 44.15 42.53 13.52
CA GLN A 5 42.71 42.57 13.32
C GLN A 5 42.27 41.95 11.98
N GLY A 6 43.10 42.07 10.92
CA GLY A 6 42.74 41.51 9.61
C GLY A 6 42.79 39.98 9.54
N MET A 7 43.72 39.35 10.27
CA MET A 7 43.81 37.89 10.31
C MET A 7 42.65 37.22 11.04
N SER A 8 42.14 37.88 12.10
CA SER A 8 40.99 37.36 12.84
C SER A 8 39.71 37.36 12.00
N ALA A 9 39.47 38.40 11.21
CA ALA A 9 38.29 38.46 10.33
C ALA A 9 38.31 37.40 9.23
N VAL A 10 39.46 37.14 8.61
CA VAL A 10 39.61 36.11 7.59
C VAL A 10 39.41 34.71 8.16
N VAL A 11 39.95 34.41 9.31
CA VAL A 11 39.75 33.10 9.98
C VAL A 11 38.29 32.88 10.33
N THR A 12 37.61 33.93 10.87
CA THR A 12 36.18 33.84 11.20
C THR A 12 35.30 33.57 9.96
N THR A 13 35.57 34.24 8.85
CA THR A 13 34.83 33.99 7.59
C THR A 13 35.08 32.57 7.05
N LEU A 14 36.31 32.04 7.11
CA LEU A 14 36.58 30.68 6.72
C LEU A 14 35.84 29.64 7.57
N ILE A 15 35.78 29.84 8.90
CA ILE A 15 35.03 28.96 9.81
C ILE A 15 33.53 28.98 9.47
N ILE A 16 32.95 30.16 9.23
CA ILE A 16 31.54 30.29 8.89
C ILE A 16 31.23 29.56 7.56
N ILE A 17 32.05 29.75 6.54
CA ILE A 17 31.87 29.07 5.26
C ILE A 17 31.95 27.54 5.44
N LEU A 18 32.88 27.04 6.21
CA LEU A 18 33.04 25.63 6.48
C LEU A 18 31.80 25.05 7.20
N LEU A 19 31.30 25.75 8.21
CA LEU A 19 30.06 25.34 8.92
C LEU A 19 28.84 25.32 7.99
N VAL A 20 28.73 26.31 7.08
CA VAL A 20 27.62 26.35 6.11
C VAL A 20 27.70 25.16 5.15
N ILE A 21 28.86 24.84 4.63
CA ILE A 21 29.03 23.69 3.73
C ILE A 21 28.68 22.38 4.43
N VAL A 22 29.11 22.19 5.68
CA VAL A 22 28.75 21.00 6.48
C VAL A 22 27.24 20.92 6.72
N ALA A 23 26.60 22.04 7.09
CA ALA A 23 25.15 22.10 7.32
C ALA A 23 24.37 21.77 6.03
N LEU A 24 24.77 22.30 4.88
CA LEU A 24 24.16 22.00 3.59
C LEU A 24 24.33 20.51 3.23
N GLY A 25 25.47 19.91 3.53
CA GLY A 25 25.69 18.47 3.31
C GLY A 25 24.74 17.59 4.12
N ILE A 26 24.51 17.92 5.39
CA ILE A 26 23.55 17.21 6.24
C ILE A 26 22.11 17.35 5.71
N ILE A 27 21.71 18.57 5.40
CA ILE A 27 20.37 18.85 4.85
C ILE A 27 20.16 18.06 3.54
N TRP A 28 21.15 18.02 2.66
CA TRP A 28 21.05 17.30 1.40
C TRP A 28 20.77 15.79 1.60
N VAL A 29 21.46 15.15 2.53
CA VAL A 29 21.27 13.73 2.84
C VAL A 29 19.85 13.47 3.37
N VAL A 30 19.38 14.31 4.28
CA VAL A 30 18.02 14.18 4.84
C VAL A 30 16.94 14.39 3.77
N VAL A 31 17.08 15.45 2.96
CA VAL A 31 16.14 15.76 1.89
C VAL A 31 16.10 14.63 0.85
N LYS A 32 17.25 14.10 0.47
CA LYS A 32 17.33 12.98 -0.49
C LYS A 32 16.58 11.73 0.03
N ASN A 33 16.78 11.37 1.30
CA ASN A 33 16.11 10.21 1.89
C ASN A 33 14.58 10.42 1.98
N VAL A 34 14.12 11.62 2.34
CA VAL A 34 12.68 11.95 2.41
C VAL A 34 12.03 11.93 1.02
N ILE A 35 12.70 12.48 0.02
CA ILE A 35 12.17 12.50 -1.34
C ILE A 35 12.10 11.08 -1.92
N GLN A 36 13.15 10.26 -1.75
CA GLN A 36 13.15 8.88 -2.29
C GLN A 36 12.03 8.05 -1.68
N GLY A 37 11.84 8.05 -0.36
CA GLY A 37 10.74 7.31 0.27
C GLY A 37 9.34 7.85 -0.06
N GLY A 38 9.21 9.16 -0.32
CA GLY A 38 7.93 9.77 -0.70
C GLY A 38 7.51 9.49 -2.14
N VAL A 39 8.47 9.39 -3.06
CA VAL A 39 8.19 9.14 -4.49
C VAL A 39 7.64 7.74 -4.71
N GLU A 40 8.18 6.72 -4.06
CA GLU A 40 7.71 5.34 -4.18
C GLU A 40 6.26 5.18 -3.72
N GLN A 41 5.89 5.78 -2.58
CA GLN A 41 4.51 5.74 -2.09
C GLN A 41 3.51 6.45 -3.02
N VAL A 42 3.92 7.56 -3.64
CA VAL A 42 3.07 8.29 -4.58
C VAL A 42 2.87 7.48 -5.86
N GLU A 43 3.92 6.82 -6.37
CA GLU A 43 3.83 5.99 -7.57
C GLU A 43 2.83 4.83 -7.39
N TRP A 44 2.90 4.11 -6.27
CA TRP A 44 1.97 3.02 -5.97
C TRP A 44 0.54 3.51 -5.73
N ALA A 45 0.37 4.64 -5.05
CA ALA A 45 -0.94 5.25 -4.88
C ALA A 45 -1.58 5.65 -6.21
N GLU A 46 -0.79 6.12 -7.18
CA GLU A 46 -1.27 6.45 -8.52
C GLU A 46 -1.67 5.19 -9.31
N LYS A 47 -0.90 4.11 -9.22
CA LYS A 47 -1.23 2.81 -9.83
C LYS A 47 -2.48 2.17 -9.19
N CYS A 48 -2.67 2.32 -7.89
CA CYS A 48 -3.86 1.82 -7.19
C CYS A 48 -5.15 2.56 -7.56
N ARG A 49 -5.06 3.85 -7.85
CA ARG A 49 -6.22 4.71 -8.07
C ARG A 49 -7.19 4.25 -9.16
N PRO A 50 -6.75 3.74 -10.32
CA PRO A 50 -7.64 3.23 -11.35
C PRO A 50 -8.11 1.79 -11.10
N ILE A 51 -7.65 1.13 -10.04
CA ILE A 51 -8.05 -0.23 -9.71
C ILE A 51 -9.32 -0.20 -8.87
N GLU A 52 -10.40 -0.67 -9.45
CA GLU A 52 -11.67 -0.81 -8.77
C GLU A 52 -12.12 -2.27 -8.81
N ILE A 53 -12.15 -2.90 -7.62
CA ILE A 53 -12.62 -4.26 -7.45
C ILE A 53 -13.79 -4.24 -6.47
N THR A 54 -14.91 -4.83 -6.89
CA THR A 54 -16.13 -4.92 -6.11
C THR A 54 -16.60 -6.37 -6.03
N ALA A 55 -17.25 -6.73 -4.94
CA ALA A 55 -17.94 -8.00 -4.84
C ALA A 55 -19.31 -7.90 -5.55
N VAL A 56 -19.50 -8.75 -6.52
CA VAL A 56 -20.79 -8.85 -7.25
C VAL A 56 -21.72 -9.82 -6.54
N LYS A 57 -21.16 -10.85 -5.93
CA LYS A 57 -21.92 -11.89 -5.25
C LYS A 57 -21.05 -12.54 -4.18
N ILE A 58 -21.66 -12.76 -3.02
CA ILE A 58 -21.05 -13.46 -1.90
C ILE A 58 -22.08 -14.45 -1.39
N GLU A 59 -21.78 -15.74 -1.39
CA GLU A 59 -22.69 -16.80 -0.92
C GLU A 59 -21.92 -17.74 0.00
N ALA A 60 -22.54 -18.07 1.14
CA ALA A 60 -22.04 -19.15 1.99
C ALA A 60 -22.19 -20.49 1.27
N SER A 61 -21.11 -21.24 1.13
CA SER A 61 -21.08 -22.52 0.40
C SER A 61 -20.80 -23.73 1.29
N GLY A 62 -20.37 -23.52 2.53
CA GLY A 62 -20.09 -24.58 3.49
C GLY A 62 -21.25 -24.98 4.40
N VAL A 63 -21.19 -26.18 4.95
CA VAL A 63 -22.17 -26.67 5.94
C VAL A 63 -22.03 -25.94 7.29
N ASN A 64 -20.84 -25.37 7.55
CA ASN A 64 -20.48 -24.71 8.81
C ASN A 64 -20.41 -23.19 8.69
N PHE A 65 -20.83 -22.60 7.57
CA PHE A 65 -20.72 -21.15 7.29
C PHE A 65 -19.29 -20.60 7.41
N ASP A 66 -18.30 -21.42 7.10
CA ASP A 66 -16.87 -21.11 7.09
C ASP A 66 -16.28 -21.05 5.68
N GLU A 67 -17.09 -21.34 4.67
CA GLU A 67 -16.73 -21.25 3.26
C GLU A 67 -17.65 -20.29 2.53
N TYR A 68 -17.08 -19.45 1.69
CA TYR A 68 -17.80 -18.49 0.88
C TYR A 68 -17.39 -18.55 -0.58
N ASP A 69 -18.36 -18.59 -1.47
CA ASP A 69 -18.16 -18.37 -2.89
C ASP A 69 -18.23 -16.87 -3.17
N VAL A 70 -17.09 -16.27 -3.45
CA VAL A 70 -16.97 -14.84 -3.71
C VAL A 70 -16.80 -14.61 -5.20
N THR A 71 -17.66 -13.77 -5.76
CA THR A 71 -17.55 -13.29 -7.14
C THR A 71 -17.08 -11.86 -7.13
N LEU A 72 -15.84 -11.65 -7.57
CA LEU A 72 -15.24 -10.34 -7.70
C LEU A 72 -15.26 -9.86 -9.15
N SER A 73 -15.53 -8.58 -9.33
CA SER A 73 -15.47 -7.90 -10.62
C SER A 73 -14.49 -6.74 -10.56
N ARG A 74 -13.55 -6.70 -11.51
CA ARG A 74 -12.66 -5.56 -11.70
C ARG A 74 -13.23 -4.66 -12.79
N THR A 75 -13.71 -3.48 -12.40
CA THR A 75 -14.39 -2.53 -13.29
C THR A 75 -13.53 -1.33 -13.64
N GLY A 76 -12.46 -1.08 -12.91
CA GLY A 76 -11.56 0.06 -13.13
C GLY A 76 -10.81 0.01 -14.47
N ALA A 77 -10.48 1.18 -14.98
CA ALA A 77 -9.81 1.37 -16.28
C ALA A 77 -8.29 1.10 -16.24
N GLY A 78 -7.72 0.74 -15.09
CA GLY A 78 -6.29 0.46 -14.95
C GLY A 78 -5.85 -0.77 -15.74
N GLU A 79 -4.89 -0.59 -16.65
CA GLU A 79 -4.30 -1.69 -17.45
C GLU A 79 -3.25 -2.49 -16.65
N GLU A 80 -2.83 -1.99 -15.50
CA GLU A 80 -1.81 -2.60 -14.65
C GLU A 80 -2.23 -3.99 -14.17
N THR A 81 -1.31 -4.94 -14.21
CA THR A 81 -1.53 -6.28 -13.68
C THR A 81 -1.41 -6.23 -12.16
N ILE A 82 -2.47 -6.57 -11.43
CA ILE A 82 -2.44 -6.70 -9.98
C ILE A 82 -1.76 -8.01 -9.57
N GLY A 83 -1.08 -8.00 -8.43
CA GLY A 83 -0.49 -9.20 -7.84
C GLY A 83 -1.54 -10.17 -7.32
N GLY A 84 -2.63 -9.63 -6.76
CA GLY A 84 -3.76 -10.41 -6.26
C GLY A 84 -4.75 -9.55 -5.49
N VAL A 85 -5.64 -10.23 -4.77
CA VAL A 85 -6.66 -9.60 -3.92
C VAL A 85 -6.67 -10.31 -2.57
N LYS A 86 -6.54 -9.55 -1.49
CA LYS A 86 -6.67 -10.03 -0.12
C LYS A 86 -8.09 -9.78 0.37
N LEU A 87 -8.65 -10.77 1.01
CA LEU A 87 -10.01 -10.76 1.55
C LEU A 87 -9.97 -10.94 3.07
N VAL A 88 -10.79 -10.15 3.77
CA VAL A 88 -11.05 -10.28 5.20
C VAL A 88 -12.55 -10.22 5.42
N PHE A 89 -13.09 -11.24 6.06
CA PHE A 89 -14.49 -11.31 6.41
C PHE A 89 -14.73 -10.82 7.84
N SER A 90 -15.88 -10.21 8.09
CA SER A 90 -16.28 -9.76 9.41
C SER A 90 -17.76 -10.04 9.65
N ASP A 91 -18.12 -10.30 10.92
CA ASP A 91 -19.49 -10.37 11.40
C ASP A 91 -19.93 -9.07 12.12
N GLY A 92 -19.11 -8.01 12.01
CA GLY A 92 -19.30 -6.74 12.69
C GLY A 92 -18.64 -6.68 14.07
N THR A 93 -18.13 -7.80 14.61
CA THR A 93 -17.47 -7.88 15.93
C THR A 93 -16.05 -8.44 15.77
N ASP A 94 -15.93 -9.53 15.06
CA ASP A 94 -14.69 -10.25 14.82
C ASP A 94 -14.28 -10.20 13.34
N TYR A 95 -12.99 -10.36 13.08
CA TYR A 95 -12.40 -10.40 11.75
C TYR A 95 -11.73 -11.74 11.48
N SER A 96 -11.91 -12.26 10.27
CA SER A 96 -11.18 -13.44 9.83
C SER A 96 -9.69 -13.15 9.62
N ASN A 97 -8.91 -14.22 9.49
CA ASN A 97 -7.56 -14.07 8.94
C ASN A 97 -7.63 -13.57 7.50
N VAL A 98 -6.57 -12.88 7.08
CA VAL A 98 -6.42 -12.48 5.67
C VAL A 98 -6.36 -13.72 4.79
N THR A 99 -7.24 -13.80 3.83
CA THR A 99 -7.31 -14.89 2.85
C THR A 99 -7.05 -14.33 1.46
N GLU A 100 -6.24 -15.02 0.69
CA GLU A 100 -5.99 -14.65 -0.70
C GLU A 100 -7.08 -15.18 -1.62
N PHE A 101 -7.55 -14.32 -2.54
CA PHE A 101 -8.50 -14.72 -3.59
C PHE A 101 -7.80 -15.52 -4.69
N GLY A 102 -7.10 -16.49 -4.52
CA GLY A 102 -6.30 -17.39 -5.37
C GLY A 102 -6.49 -17.40 -6.90
N ILE A 103 -7.31 -16.49 -7.44
CA ILE A 103 -7.63 -16.37 -8.87
C ILE A 103 -7.26 -14.98 -9.38
N ALA A 104 -6.42 -14.93 -10.42
CA ALA A 104 -6.08 -13.67 -11.06
C ALA A 104 -7.31 -13.01 -11.72
N ILE A 105 -7.47 -11.71 -11.49
CA ILE A 105 -8.55 -10.91 -12.07
C ILE A 105 -7.92 -9.87 -13.00
N GLU A 106 -8.10 -10.08 -14.30
CA GLU A 106 -7.66 -9.14 -15.31
C GLU A 106 -8.64 -7.95 -15.43
N GLN A 107 -8.22 -6.95 -16.17
CA GLN A 107 -9.06 -5.78 -16.44
C GLN A 107 -10.42 -6.18 -17.02
N LEU A 108 -11.49 -5.57 -16.52
CA LEU A 108 -12.88 -5.80 -16.93
C LEU A 108 -13.35 -7.26 -16.84
N GLN A 109 -12.73 -8.04 -15.97
CA GLN A 109 -13.12 -9.43 -15.73
C GLN A 109 -13.90 -9.58 -14.42
N THR A 110 -14.76 -10.58 -14.44
CA THR A 110 -15.46 -11.09 -13.26
C THR A 110 -15.02 -12.53 -13.02
N ARG A 111 -14.63 -12.85 -11.79
CA ARG A 111 -14.18 -14.18 -11.39
C ARG A 111 -14.86 -14.62 -10.10
N THR A 112 -15.19 -15.89 -10.04
CA THR A 112 -15.72 -16.53 -8.82
C THR A 112 -14.68 -17.47 -8.26
N GLY A 113 -14.41 -17.35 -6.97
CA GLY A 113 -13.52 -18.22 -6.21
C GLY A 113 -14.17 -18.68 -4.93
N ASN A 114 -13.88 -19.91 -4.51
CA ASN A 114 -14.23 -20.43 -3.20
C ASN A 114 -13.15 -20.00 -2.19
N THR A 115 -13.57 -19.47 -1.08
CA THR A 115 -12.69 -18.96 -0.02
C THR A 115 -13.10 -19.57 1.29
N THR A 116 -12.19 -20.32 1.91
CA THR A 116 -12.40 -20.90 3.24
C THR A 116 -11.91 -19.91 4.29
N ILE A 117 -12.79 -19.52 5.22
CA ILE A 117 -12.42 -18.68 6.36
C ILE A 117 -11.84 -19.58 7.45
N ALA A 118 -10.55 -19.55 7.63
CA ALA A 118 -9.85 -20.49 8.51
C ALA A 118 -10.14 -20.32 10.01
N THR A 119 -10.74 -19.24 10.51
CA THR A 119 -10.98 -19.09 11.97
C THR A 119 -11.99 -17.99 12.34
N GLY A 120 -12.91 -18.30 13.26
CA GLY A 120 -13.51 -17.39 14.25
C GLY A 120 -14.71 -16.59 13.80
N VAL A 121 -14.92 -16.35 12.52
CA VAL A 121 -16.09 -15.61 12.03
C VAL A 121 -17.10 -16.59 11.50
N THR A 122 -18.25 -16.65 12.16
CA THR A 122 -19.41 -17.41 11.69
C THR A 122 -20.52 -16.43 11.29
N ASN A 123 -21.11 -16.62 10.11
CA ASN A 123 -22.10 -15.70 9.54
C ASN A 123 -21.52 -14.30 9.28
N ALA A 124 -20.50 -14.21 8.48
CA ALA A 124 -19.96 -12.94 8.03
C ALA A 124 -21.03 -12.11 7.31
N THR A 125 -21.01 -10.82 7.56
CA THR A 125 -21.91 -9.82 6.98
C THR A 125 -21.19 -8.73 6.23
N GLU A 126 -19.86 -8.71 6.35
CA GLU A 126 -19.00 -7.73 5.70
C GLU A 126 -17.79 -8.43 5.06
N LEU A 127 -17.39 -7.96 3.89
CA LEU A 127 -16.19 -8.37 3.20
C LEU A 127 -15.30 -7.16 2.91
N GLN A 128 -14.08 -7.19 3.39
CA GLN A 128 -13.05 -6.24 3.04
C GLN A 128 -12.20 -6.79 1.90
N ILE A 129 -12.05 -6.00 0.86
CA ILE A 129 -11.36 -6.33 -0.39
C ILE A 129 -10.18 -5.40 -0.53
N THR A 130 -8.97 -5.94 -0.56
CA THR A 130 -7.73 -5.17 -0.68
C THR A 130 -6.91 -5.70 -1.85
N PRO A 131 -6.94 -5.03 -3.01
CA PRO A 131 -6.03 -5.35 -4.11
C PRO A 131 -4.59 -5.02 -3.73
N TYR A 132 -3.63 -5.70 -4.34
CA TYR A 132 -2.23 -5.39 -4.16
C TYR A 132 -1.42 -5.58 -5.45
N PHE A 133 -0.31 -4.87 -5.54
CA PHE A 133 0.71 -5.03 -6.56
C PHE A 133 1.92 -5.74 -5.98
N ILE A 134 2.67 -6.40 -6.84
CA ILE A 134 3.98 -6.95 -6.50
C ILE A 134 5.01 -6.20 -7.34
N ASP A 135 6.04 -5.67 -6.69
CA ASP A 135 7.14 -5.00 -7.37
C ASP A 135 8.19 -5.99 -7.92
N ASP A 136 9.20 -5.47 -8.60
CA ASP A 136 10.29 -6.27 -9.18
C ASP A 136 11.16 -6.95 -8.10
N LEU A 137 11.07 -6.52 -6.84
CA LEU A 137 11.77 -7.10 -5.70
C LEU A 137 10.92 -8.17 -4.99
N GLY A 138 9.64 -8.32 -5.37
CA GLY A 138 8.69 -9.23 -4.77
C GLY A 138 8.00 -8.67 -3.52
N GLU A 139 8.07 -7.36 -3.28
CA GLU A 139 7.37 -6.70 -2.19
C GLU A 139 5.93 -6.37 -2.58
N GLU A 140 5.01 -6.52 -1.61
CA GLU A 140 3.59 -6.27 -1.82
C GLU A 140 3.24 -4.81 -1.46
N HIS A 141 2.58 -4.13 -2.40
CA HIS A 141 2.06 -2.77 -2.22
C HIS A 141 0.53 -2.81 -2.20
N LEU A 142 -0.04 -2.68 -1.00
CA LEU A 142 -1.48 -2.75 -0.79
C LEU A 142 -2.16 -1.47 -1.30
N CYS A 143 -3.27 -1.64 -2.01
CA CYS A 143 -4.15 -0.56 -2.41
C CYS A 143 -5.18 -0.24 -1.32
N GLU A 144 -6.06 0.71 -1.58
CA GLU A 144 -7.12 1.07 -0.66
C GLU A 144 -8.09 -0.10 -0.45
N THR A 145 -8.41 -0.37 0.80
CA THR A 145 -9.37 -1.41 1.18
C THR A 145 -10.80 -0.93 0.95
N ARG A 146 -11.59 -1.74 0.31
CA ARG A 146 -13.02 -1.51 0.12
C ARG A 146 -13.82 -2.49 0.99
N THR A 147 -14.86 -2.01 1.63
CA THR A 147 -15.76 -2.85 2.45
C THR A 147 -17.11 -2.96 1.75
N GLU A 148 -17.59 -4.17 1.61
CA GLU A 148 -18.91 -4.52 1.04
C GLU A 148 -19.71 -5.28 2.09
N GLU A 149 -20.98 -4.90 2.27
CA GLU A 149 -21.95 -5.60 3.13
C GLU A 149 -22.77 -6.59 2.30
N PHE A 150 -23.11 -7.76 2.87
CA PHE A 150 -23.85 -8.82 2.19
C PHE A 150 -24.78 -9.62 3.10
#